data_327bd60cf51412d6ef481dbd39504e5f
#
_entry.id   327bd60cf51412d6ef481dbd39504e5f
#
_cell.length_a   1.000
_cell.length_b   1.000
_cell.length_c   1.000
_cell.angle_alpha   90.00
_cell.angle_beta   90.00
_cell.angle_gamma   90.00
#
_symmetry.space_group_name_H-M   'P 1'
#
loop_
_entity.id
_entity.type
_entity.pdbx_description
1 polymer ?
#
loop_
_entity_poly.entity_id
_entity_poly.type
_entity_poly.pdbx_seq_one_letter_code
_entity_poly.pdbx_strand_id
1 'polypeptide(L)'
;GKSDMVAVFYSGDGGWRDLDKSIGEWLQANGVHVIGVDSLRYFWSERTPEEIARDTTAMIEKADPTGKLPVAVLGYSFGADTFPFAWKYLDPALQDRTKMVGLLGVETTTTFQVSIEGWLGMDGDKDVVPAITTIPLDRVVCVYGEEEDDTACTATELKGADLMKLSGGHHFDENYEP
;
A
#
# COMPACT_ATOMS: atom_id res chain seq x y z
N GLY A 1 -18.01 9.85 -15.47
CA GLY A 1 -18.70 8.63 -15.06
C GLY A 1 -18.75 8.55 -13.55
N LYS A 2 -19.73 7.86 -13.01
CA LYS A 2 -19.86 7.64 -11.57
C LYS A 2 -18.83 6.59 -11.16
N SER A 3 -17.99 6.90 -10.19
CA SER A 3 -17.02 5.92 -9.68
C SER A 3 -17.72 4.88 -8.80
N ASP A 4 -17.30 3.61 -8.93
CA ASP A 4 -17.88 2.48 -8.20
C ASP A 4 -17.07 2.13 -6.94
N MET A 5 -15.85 2.67 -6.81
CA MET A 5 -14.92 2.41 -5.72
C MET A 5 -13.96 3.59 -5.55
N VAL A 6 -13.47 3.78 -4.34
CA VAL A 6 -12.36 4.69 -4.03
C VAL A 6 -11.12 3.88 -3.71
N ALA A 7 -9.98 4.23 -4.29
CA ALA A 7 -8.69 3.64 -3.95
C ALA A 7 -7.70 4.73 -3.53
N VAL A 8 -7.00 4.51 -2.43
CA VAL A 8 -5.82 5.29 -2.04
C VAL A 8 -4.60 4.47 -2.39
N PHE A 9 -3.68 5.05 -3.17
CA PHE A 9 -2.48 4.36 -3.62
C PHE A 9 -1.23 5.12 -3.15
N TYR A 10 -0.50 4.50 -2.22
CA TYR A 10 0.78 5.01 -1.71
C TYR A 10 1.92 4.55 -2.60
N SER A 11 2.66 5.49 -3.17
CA SER A 11 3.84 5.18 -4.01
C SER A 11 5.02 4.62 -3.18
N GLY A 12 6.06 4.19 -3.87
CA GLY A 12 7.36 3.90 -3.26
C GLY A 12 8.06 5.18 -2.77
N ASP A 13 9.20 5.02 -2.10
CA ASP A 13 9.99 6.12 -1.54
C ASP A 13 10.66 7.02 -2.60
N GLY A 14 10.72 6.55 -3.86
CA GLY A 14 11.15 7.36 -5.00
C GLY A 14 10.08 8.32 -5.54
N GLY A 15 8.89 8.35 -4.95
CA GLY A 15 7.76 9.16 -5.38
C GLY A 15 6.89 8.46 -6.43
N TRP A 16 5.97 9.23 -7.02
CA TRP A 16 5.03 8.72 -8.01
C TRP A 16 5.76 8.43 -9.34
N ARG A 17 5.88 7.16 -9.69
CA ARG A 17 6.65 6.65 -10.83
C ARG A 17 5.78 5.86 -11.81
N ASP A 18 6.42 5.26 -12.81
CA ASP A 18 5.75 4.56 -13.91
C ASP A 18 4.83 3.42 -13.45
N LEU A 19 5.24 2.63 -12.44
CA LEU A 19 4.40 1.59 -11.85
C LEU A 19 3.11 2.18 -11.27
N ASP A 20 3.25 3.19 -10.42
CA ASP A 20 2.12 3.82 -9.74
C ASP A 20 1.17 4.46 -10.73
N LYS A 21 1.73 5.12 -11.74
CA LYS A 21 0.98 5.76 -12.83
C LYS A 21 0.22 4.74 -13.65
N SER A 22 0.87 3.67 -14.10
CA SER A 22 0.25 2.65 -14.95
C SER A 22 -0.91 1.96 -14.24
N ILE A 23 -0.71 1.55 -13.00
CA ILE A 23 -1.77 0.92 -12.19
C ILE A 23 -2.89 1.92 -11.91
N GLY A 24 -2.56 3.15 -11.53
CA GLY A 24 -3.54 4.19 -11.26
C GLY A 24 -4.42 4.52 -12.47
N GLU A 25 -3.83 4.65 -13.64
CA GLU A 25 -4.56 4.92 -14.90
C GLU A 25 -5.47 3.75 -15.28
N TRP A 26 -4.99 2.51 -15.12
CA TRP A 26 -5.81 1.33 -15.38
C TRP A 26 -7.02 1.26 -14.44
N LEU A 27 -6.82 1.51 -13.16
CA LEU A 27 -7.91 1.54 -12.18
C LEU A 27 -8.94 2.63 -12.53
N GLN A 28 -8.48 3.83 -12.88
CA GLN A 28 -9.36 4.92 -13.30
C GLN A 28 -10.19 4.55 -14.53
N ALA A 29 -9.56 3.91 -15.51
CA ALA A 29 -10.25 3.42 -16.71
C ALA A 29 -11.31 2.36 -16.39
N ASN A 30 -11.19 1.67 -15.26
CA ASN A 30 -12.11 0.65 -14.80
C ASN A 30 -13.08 1.13 -13.69
N GLY A 31 -13.31 2.43 -13.58
CA GLY A 31 -14.35 2.98 -12.69
C GLY A 31 -13.91 3.22 -11.24
N VAL A 32 -12.62 3.19 -10.95
CA VAL A 32 -12.09 3.47 -9.62
C VAL A 32 -11.65 4.92 -9.51
N HIS A 33 -12.10 5.62 -8.47
CA HIS A 33 -11.55 6.93 -8.13
C HIS A 33 -10.24 6.75 -7.37
N VAL A 34 -9.12 6.99 -8.01
CA VAL A 34 -7.78 6.80 -7.44
C VAL A 34 -7.24 8.09 -6.84
N ILE A 35 -6.81 8.02 -5.60
CA ILE A 35 -6.07 9.08 -4.92
C ILE A 35 -4.63 8.60 -4.79
N GLY A 36 -3.73 9.19 -5.58
CA GLY A 36 -2.30 8.90 -5.51
C GLY A 36 -1.63 9.70 -4.40
N VAL A 37 -0.86 9.03 -3.56
CA VAL A 37 -0.03 9.64 -2.54
C VAL A 37 1.43 9.48 -2.93
N ASP A 38 2.11 10.60 -3.16
CA ASP A 38 3.54 10.63 -3.39
C ASP A 38 4.27 10.42 -2.06
N SER A 39 4.74 9.20 -1.80
CA SER A 39 5.36 8.84 -0.52
C SER A 39 6.69 9.56 -0.29
N LEU A 40 7.42 9.95 -1.33
CA LEU A 40 8.63 10.75 -1.18
C LEU A 40 8.32 12.09 -0.51
N ARG A 41 7.25 12.75 -0.91
CA ARG A 41 6.81 14.03 -0.32
C ARG A 41 6.13 13.83 1.01
N TYR A 42 5.22 12.85 1.10
CA TYR A 42 4.42 12.61 2.30
C TYR A 42 5.28 12.20 3.48
N PHE A 43 6.26 11.30 3.28
CA PHE A 43 7.17 10.81 4.32
C PHE A 43 8.51 11.56 4.36
N TRP A 44 8.62 12.70 3.70
CA TRP A 44 9.82 13.55 3.84
C TRP A 44 10.03 13.97 5.29
N SER A 45 8.93 14.22 6.00
CA SER A 45 8.91 14.29 7.46
C SER A 45 8.37 12.98 8.02
N GLU A 46 8.85 12.58 9.20
CA GLU A 46 8.35 11.38 9.88
C GLU A 46 6.85 11.47 10.11
N ARG A 47 6.12 10.37 9.81
CA ARG A 47 4.69 10.23 10.07
C ARG A 47 4.45 9.14 11.09
N THR A 48 3.54 9.37 12.03
CA THR A 48 3.08 8.31 12.92
C THR A 48 2.02 7.45 12.23
N PRO A 49 1.83 6.18 12.64
CA PRO A 49 0.74 5.36 12.13
C PRO A 49 -0.64 6.01 12.31
N GLU A 50 -0.86 6.73 13.41
CA GLU A 50 -2.09 7.47 13.67
C GLU A 50 -2.30 8.61 12.66
N GLU A 51 -1.23 9.32 12.29
CA GLU A 51 -1.29 10.36 11.27
C GLU A 51 -1.60 9.79 9.90
N ILE A 52 -0.99 8.65 9.54
CA ILE A 52 -1.26 7.95 8.27
C ILE A 52 -2.75 7.55 8.21
N ALA A 53 -3.29 7.01 9.29
CA ALA A 53 -4.71 6.63 9.38
C ALA A 53 -5.64 7.85 9.23
N ARG A 54 -5.32 8.93 9.92
CA ARG A 54 -6.08 10.18 9.85
C ARG A 54 -6.08 10.77 8.44
N ASP A 55 -4.91 10.83 7.81
CA ASP A 55 -4.76 11.41 6.48
C ASP A 55 -5.41 10.53 5.40
N THR A 56 -5.29 9.20 5.52
CA THR A 56 -5.99 8.24 4.66
C THR A 56 -7.51 8.42 4.75
N THR A 57 -8.04 8.53 5.97
CA THR A 57 -9.47 8.77 6.21
C THR A 57 -9.92 10.06 5.55
N ALA A 58 -9.18 11.16 5.75
CA ALA A 58 -9.52 12.46 5.16
C ALA A 58 -9.55 12.43 3.62
N MET A 59 -8.60 11.73 3.00
CA MET A 59 -8.56 11.56 1.54
C MET A 59 -9.80 10.81 1.03
N ILE A 60 -10.17 9.72 1.71
CA ILE A 60 -11.33 8.90 1.34
C ILE A 60 -12.63 9.70 1.51
N GLU A 61 -12.80 10.40 2.61
CA GLU A 61 -13.97 11.23 2.88
C GLU A 61 -14.12 12.36 1.83
N LYS A 62 -13.02 12.95 1.43
CA LYS A 62 -13.02 13.97 0.38
C LYS A 62 -13.43 13.40 -0.98
N ALA A 63 -12.99 12.20 -1.30
CA ALA A 63 -13.32 11.53 -2.57
C ALA A 63 -14.74 10.98 -2.59
N ASP A 64 -15.24 10.51 -1.45
CA ASP A 64 -16.60 9.99 -1.27
C ASP A 64 -17.25 10.58 -0.02
N PRO A 65 -17.82 11.80 -0.12
CA PRO A 65 -18.53 12.42 0.99
C PRO A 65 -19.77 11.63 1.45
N THR A 66 -20.29 10.72 0.62
CA THR A 66 -21.44 9.88 0.98
C THR A 66 -21.10 8.78 1.96
N GLY A 67 -19.83 8.37 2.02
CA GLY A 67 -19.36 7.28 2.87
C GLY A 67 -19.91 5.90 2.48
N LYS A 68 -20.33 5.70 1.23
CA LYS A 68 -21.01 4.48 0.77
C LYS A 68 -20.20 3.61 -0.17
N LEU A 69 -19.20 4.17 -0.85
CA LEU A 69 -18.42 3.41 -1.81
C LEU A 69 -17.48 2.43 -1.11
N PRO A 70 -17.28 1.24 -1.68
CA PRO A 70 -16.20 0.37 -1.21
C PRO A 70 -14.85 1.04 -1.42
N VAL A 71 -13.89 0.68 -0.56
CA VAL A 71 -12.56 1.26 -0.53
C VAL A 71 -11.52 0.17 -0.77
N ALA A 72 -10.48 0.52 -1.51
CA ALA A 72 -9.24 -0.23 -1.58
C ALA A 72 -8.08 0.66 -1.13
N VAL A 73 -7.08 0.07 -0.51
CA VAL A 73 -5.82 0.73 -0.24
C VAL A 73 -4.71 -0.06 -0.90
N LEU A 74 -3.90 0.61 -1.68
CA LEU A 74 -2.78 0.03 -2.38
C LEU A 74 -1.49 0.70 -1.92
N GLY A 75 -0.43 -0.06 -1.84
CA GLY A 75 0.90 0.46 -1.59
C GLY A 75 1.94 -0.27 -2.40
N TYR A 76 2.96 0.47 -2.85
CA TYR A 76 4.13 -0.10 -3.49
C TYR A 76 5.37 0.18 -2.64
N SER A 77 6.19 -0.87 -2.42
CA SER A 77 7.47 -0.75 -1.72
C SER A 77 7.31 -0.06 -0.36
N PHE A 78 7.88 1.12 -0.16
CA PHE A 78 7.76 1.89 1.07
C PHE A 78 6.29 2.18 1.45
N GLY A 79 5.43 2.46 0.47
CA GLY A 79 4.00 2.64 0.70
C GLY A 79 3.31 1.36 1.19
N ALA A 80 3.72 0.20 0.67
CA ALA A 80 3.23 -1.10 1.14
C ALA A 80 3.73 -1.44 2.54
N ASP A 81 4.97 -1.02 2.87
CA ASP A 81 5.59 -1.29 4.16
C ASP A 81 4.94 -0.50 5.29
N THR A 82 4.55 0.73 5.03
CA THR A 82 4.11 1.68 6.07
C THR A 82 2.62 1.64 6.35
N PHE A 83 1.77 1.51 5.35
CA PHE A 83 0.32 1.54 5.53
C PHE A 83 -0.22 0.48 6.51
N PRO A 84 0.26 -0.78 6.55
CA PRO A 84 -0.26 -1.79 7.48
C PRO A 84 -0.25 -1.35 8.96
N PHE A 85 0.71 -0.54 9.37
CA PHE A 85 0.78 0.00 10.73
C PHE A 85 -0.38 0.95 11.06
N ALA A 86 -0.98 1.56 10.06
CA ALA A 86 -2.09 2.50 10.22
C ALA A 86 -3.44 1.79 10.36
N TRP A 87 -3.55 0.53 9.93
CA TRP A 87 -4.83 -0.18 9.86
C TRP A 87 -5.61 -0.16 11.17
N LYS A 88 -4.96 -0.50 12.28
CA LYS A 88 -5.60 -0.57 13.60
C LYS A 88 -6.12 0.79 14.12
N TYR A 89 -5.67 1.89 13.53
CA TYR A 89 -6.10 3.25 13.90
C TYR A 89 -7.21 3.79 13.01
N LEU A 90 -7.62 3.04 11.99
CA LEU A 90 -8.80 3.39 11.18
C LEU A 90 -10.08 3.09 11.96
N ASP A 91 -11.11 3.92 11.77
CA ASP A 91 -12.42 3.64 12.32
C ASP A 91 -12.96 2.30 11.84
N PRO A 92 -13.65 1.51 12.71
CA PRO A 92 -14.23 0.23 12.31
C PRO A 92 -15.13 0.31 11.09
N ALA A 93 -15.89 1.40 10.93
CA ALA A 93 -16.74 1.61 9.75
C ALA A 93 -15.91 1.72 8.46
N LEU A 94 -14.75 2.38 8.50
CA LEU A 94 -13.86 2.47 7.35
C LEU A 94 -13.14 1.14 7.09
N GLN A 95 -12.73 0.44 8.15
CA GLN A 95 -12.18 -0.91 8.01
C GLN A 95 -13.18 -1.84 7.30
N ASP A 96 -14.46 -1.81 7.68
CA ASP A 96 -15.51 -2.62 7.06
C ASP A 96 -15.75 -2.27 5.59
N ARG A 97 -15.59 -1.00 5.22
CA ARG A 97 -15.68 -0.54 3.82
C ARG A 97 -14.48 -0.90 2.99
N THR A 98 -13.33 -1.12 3.62
CA THR A 98 -12.06 -1.44 2.93
C THR A 98 -12.06 -2.91 2.54
N LYS A 99 -12.35 -3.18 1.27
CA LYS A 99 -12.53 -4.53 0.75
C LYS A 99 -11.22 -5.19 0.33
N MET A 100 -10.19 -4.39 0.06
CA MET A 100 -8.89 -4.88 -0.36
C MET A 100 -7.78 -3.97 0.17
N VAL A 101 -6.70 -4.59 0.62
CA VAL A 101 -5.41 -3.95 0.87
C VAL A 101 -4.38 -4.67 0.00
N GLY A 102 -3.92 -3.97 -1.04
CA GLY A 102 -2.94 -4.49 -1.98
C GLY A 102 -1.53 -4.02 -1.60
N LEU A 103 -0.64 -4.98 -1.37
CA LEU A 103 0.74 -4.74 -0.97
C LEU A 103 1.66 -5.26 -2.08
N LEU A 104 2.27 -4.34 -2.82
CA LEU A 104 3.15 -4.64 -3.95
C LEU A 104 4.60 -4.42 -3.53
N GLY A 105 5.43 -5.45 -3.60
CA GLY A 105 6.83 -5.37 -3.23
C GLY A 105 7.05 -4.99 -1.77
N VAL A 106 6.22 -5.52 -0.87
CA VAL A 106 6.32 -5.24 0.57
C VAL A 106 7.51 -5.97 1.19
N GLU A 107 8.31 -5.23 1.94
CA GLU A 107 9.50 -5.73 2.62
C GLU A 107 9.19 -6.13 4.08
N THR A 108 10.18 -6.73 4.76
CA THR A 108 9.99 -7.23 6.12
C THR A 108 10.23 -6.18 7.21
N THR A 109 10.95 -5.11 6.88
CA THR A 109 11.24 -4.00 7.80
C THR A 109 11.03 -2.65 7.13
N THR A 110 10.71 -1.63 7.93
CA THR A 110 10.53 -0.27 7.44
C THR A 110 10.85 0.79 8.50
N THR A 111 10.83 2.03 8.07
CA THR A 111 10.77 3.23 8.90
C THR A 111 9.52 4.04 8.51
N PHE A 112 9.25 5.13 9.20
CA PHE A 112 8.12 6.03 8.86
C PHE A 112 8.59 7.37 8.31
N GLN A 113 9.80 7.40 7.78
CA GLN A 113 10.38 8.57 7.13
C GLN A 113 11.27 8.11 5.98
N VAL A 114 11.15 8.78 4.82
CA VAL A 114 12.10 8.60 3.72
C VAL A 114 13.46 9.18 4.14
N SER A 115 14.52 8.39 3.98
CA SER A 115 15.86 8.77 4.40
C SER A 115 16.92 8.35 3.40
N ILE A 116 18.06 9.03 3.45
CA ILE A 116 19.23 8.67 2.62
C ILE A 116 19.74 7.27 3.01
N GLU A 117 19.72 6.94 4.30
CA GLU A 117 20.10 5.62 4.81
C GLU A 117 19.23 4.52 4.21
N GLY A 118 17.91 4.74 4.12
CA GLY A 118 16.98 3.80 3.47
C GLY A 118 17.30 3.62 1.99
N TRP A 119 17.65 4.68 1.27
CA TRP A 119 18.07 4.61 -0.14
C TRP A 119 19.40 3.88 -0.33
N LEU A 120 20.26 3.87 0.69
CA LEU A 120 21.52 3.11 0.69
C LEU A 120 21.32 1.63 1.07
N GLY A 121 20.08 1.17 1.19
CA GLY A 121 19.74 -0.23 1.50
C GLY A 121 19.91 -0.60 2.97
N MET A 122 19.91 0.36 3.88
CA MET A 122 19.91 0.11 5.32
C MET A 122 18.52 -0.29 5.80
N ASP A 123 18.45 -1.39 6.56
CA ASP A 123 17.19 -1.91 7.07
C ASP A 123 16.49 -0.93 8.04
N GLY A 124 15.16 -0.93 8.00
CA GLY A 124 14.34 -0.25 8.99
C GLY A 124 14.29 -0.99 10.33
N ASP A 125 13.78 -0.32 11.34
CA ASP A 125 13.66 -0.85 12.72
C ASP A 125 12.25 -1.34 13.07
N LYS A 126 11.28 -1.23 12.14
CA LYS A 126 9.88 -1.63 12.35
C LYS A 126 9.58 -2.91 11.57
N ASP A 127 9.12 -3.95 12.26
CA ASP A 127 8.73 -5.23 11.64
C ASP A 127 7.37 -5.11 10.96
N VAL A 128 7.34 -5.37 9.65
CA VAL A 128 6.15 -5.19 8.81
C VAL A 128 5.17 -6.35 8.91
N VAL A 129 5.64 -7.59 9.00
CA VAL A 129 4.77 -8.79 9.04
C VAL A 129 3.73 -8.72 10.15
N PRO A 130 4.08 -8.42 11.42
CA PRO A 130 3.08 -8.27 12.48
C PRO A 130 2.04 -7.19 12.20
N ALA A 131 2.43 -6.11 11.53
CA ALA A 131 1.50 -5.03 11.14
C ALA A 131 0.50 -5.53 10.09
N ILE A 132 0.94 -6.29 9.10
CA ILE A 132 0.06 -6.86 8.07
C ILE A 132 -0.99 -7.79 8.73
N THR A 133 -0.62 -8.56 9.73
CA THR A 133 -1.52 -9.50 10.40
C THR A 133 -2.63 -8.80 11.22
N THR A 134 -2.56 -7.49 11.42
CA THR A 134 -3.67 -6.72 12.00
C THR A 134 -4.84 -6.53 11.02
N ILE A 135 -4.57 -6.69 9.73
CA ILE A 135 -5.57 -6.61 8.66
C ILE A 135 -6.19 -8.00 8.48
N PRO A 136 -7.52 -8.13 8.32
CA PRO A 136 -8.10 -9.42 7.95
C PRO A 136 -7.43 -9.97 6.70
N LEU A 137 -6.78 -11.13 6.80
CA LEU A 137 -5.92 -11.65 5.72
C LEU A 137 -6.67 -11.98 4.43
N ASP A 138 -7.96 -12.29 4.52
CA ASP A 138 -8.83 -12.50 3.36
C ASP A 138 -9.04 -11.22 2.51
N ARG A 139 -8.66 -10.05 3.03
CA ARG A 139 -8.68 -8.76 2.31
C ARG A 139 -7.31 -8.35 1.80
N VAL A 140 -6.25 -9.07 2.17
CA VAL A 140 -4.87 -8.75 1.77
C VAL A 140 -4.51 -9.44 0.47
N VAL A 141 -4.05 -8.67 -0.52
CA VAL A 141 -3.41 -9.15 -1.74
C VAL A 141 -1.95 -8.77 -1.66
N CYS A 142 -1.06 -9.75 -1.67
CA CYS A 142 0.38 -9.55 -1.53
C CYS A 142 1.07 -9.95 -2.83
N VAL A 143 1.64 -8.97 -3.53
CA VAL A 143 2.29 -9.15 -4.84
C VAL A 143 3.80 -9.02 -4.68
N TYR A 144 4.56 -10.00 -5.13
CA TYR A 144 6.02 -9.98 -5.03
C TYR A 144 6.68 -10.55 -6.28
N GLY A 145 7.90 -10.09 -6.55
CA GLY A 145 8.74 -10.64 -7.60
C GLY A 145 9.44 -11.91 -7.13
N GLU A 146 9.55 -12.90 -8.02
CA GLU A 146 10.18 -14.20 -7.68
C GLU A 146 11.66 -14.09 -7.31
N GLU A 147 12.31 -13.00 -7.72
CA GLU A 147 13.72 -12.70 -7.44
C GLU A 147 13.92 -11.76 -6.24
N GLU A 148 12.85 -11.37 -5.53
CA GLU A 148 12.98 -10.54 -4.33
C GLU A 148 13.56 -11.34 -3.17
N ASP A 149 14.67 -10.88 -2.61
CA ASP A 149 15.34 -11.49 -1.44
C ASP A 149 14.63 -11.13 -0.13
N ASP A 150 14.06 -9.92 -0.05
CA ASP A 150 13.33 -9.44 1.12
C ASP A 150 11.87 -9.19 0.77
N THR A 151 11.01 -10.17 1.01
CA THR A 151 9.56 -10.02 0.84
C THR A 151 8.81 -10.52 2.06
N ALA A 152 7.87 -9.71 2.55
CA ALA A 152 6.95 -10.12 3.61
C ALA A 152 5.90 -11.13 3.11
N CYS A 153 5.63 -11.18 1.80
CA CYS A 153 4.58 -12.01 1.21
C CYS A 153 4.76 -13.51 1.49
N THR A 154 5.99 -13.99 1.64
CA THR A 154 6.30 -15.42 1.88
C THR A 154 6.33 -15.79 3.36
N ALA A 155 6.08 -14.85 4.26
CA ALA A 155 6.03 -15.14 5.69
C ALA A 155 4.86 -16.09 6.02
N THR A 156 5.11 -17.06 6.90
CA THR A 156 4.09 -18.06 7.27
C THR A 156 2.89 -17.46 7.97
N GLU A 157 3.07 -16.33 8.65
CA GLU A 157 2.03 -15.55 9.33
C GLU A 157 0.99 -14.99 8.36
N LEU A 158 1.35 -14.82 7.08
CA LEU A 158 0.45 -14.32 6.03
C LEU A 158 -0.32 -15.44 5.31
N LYS A 159 -0.31 -16.65 5.83
CA LYS A 159 -1.12 -17.74 5.30
C LYS A 159 -2.61 -17.38 5.42
N GLY A 160 -3.28 -17.26 4.30
CA GLY A 160 -4.67 -16.79 4.23
C GLY A 160 -4.82 -15.51 3.41
N ALA A 161 -3.73 -14.77 3.17
CA ALA A 161 -3.70 -13.70 2.19
C ALA A 161 -3.68 -14.27 0.76
N ASP A 162 -4.12 -13.47 -0.19
CA ASP A 162 -4.00 -13.79 -1.61
C ASP A 162 -2.59 -13.40 -2.08
N LEU A 163 -1.80 -14.40 -2.50
CA LEU A 163 -0.41 -14.22 -2.88
C LEU A 163 -0.28 -14.27 -4.40
N MET A 164 0.37 -13.27 -4.99
CA MET A 164 0.68 -13.21 -6.42
C MET A 164 2.18 -13.09 -6.61
N LYS A 165 2.79 -14.14 -7.16
CA LYS A 165 4.19 -14.13 -7.55
C LYS A 165 4.32 -13.75 -9.03
N LEU A 166 5.11 -12.72 -9.30
CA LEU A 166 5.41 -12.24 -10.64
C LEU A 166 6.88 -12.50 -10.98
N SER A 167 7.20 -12.44 -12.28
CA SER A 167 8.59 -12.51 -12.73
C SER A 167 9.38 -11.26 -12.29
N GLY A 168 10.70 -11.41 -12.17
CA GLY A 168 11.61 -10.33 -11.83
C GLY A 168 11.76 -10.07 -10.35
N GLY A 169 12.43 -8.96 -10.04
CA GLY A 169 12.69 -8.49 -8.70
C GLY A 169 11.65 -7.48 -8.22
N HIS A 170 12.12 -6.53 -7.45
CA HIS A 170 11.29 -5.52 -6.79
C HIS A 170 10.49 -4.61 -7.76
N HIS A 171 10.93 -4.48 -9.00
CA HIS A 171 10.27 -3.70 -10.05
C HIS A 171 9.50 -4.56 -11.05
N PHE A 172 9.28 -5.85 -10.79
CA PHE A 172 8.48 -6.78 -11.60
C PHE A 172 8.84 -6.78 -13.09
N ASP A 173 10.16 -6.73 -13.42
CA ASP A 173 10.70 -6.60 -14.79
C ASP A 173 10.13 -5.38 -15.56
N GLU A 174 9.73 -4.34 -14.85
CA GLU A 174 9.06 -3.15 -15.41
C GLU A 174 7.77 -3.48 -16.19
N ASN A 175 7.19 -4.65 -15.94
CA ASN A 175 5.92 -5.06 -16.53
C ASN A 175 4.77 -4.68 -15.59
N TYR A 176 4.18 -3.52 -15.83
CA TYR A 176 3.14 -2.94 -14.97
C TYR A 176 1.73 -3.04 -15.58
N GLU A 177 1.59 -3.73 -16.70
CA GLU A 177 0.27 -4.00 -17.29
C GLU A 177 -0.42 -5.12 -16.51
N PRO A 178 -1.65 -4.87 -16.03
CA PRO A 178 -2.43 -5.86 -15.29
C PRO A 178 -2.87 -7.04 -16.11
#